data_df71d396504272b80a0cd1f37ea4eb5c
#
_entry.id   df71d396504272b80a0cd1f37ea4eb5c
#
_cell.length_a   1.000
_cell.length_b   1.000
_cell.length_c   1.000
_cell.angle_alpha   90.00
_cell.angle_beta   90.00
_cell.angle_gamma   90.00
#
_symmetry.space_group_name_H-M   'P 1'
#
loop_
_entity.id
_entity.type
_entity.pdbx_description
1 polymer ?
#
loop_
_entity_poly.entity_id
_entity_poly.type
_entity_poly.pdbx_seq_one_letter_code
_entity_poly.pdbx_strand_id
1 'polypeptide(L)'
;SDYAPNLLKFMKIKIGSKKTNSYYGFLKGIEEEGLPVFSEEQIACINYLSGLLPLVREHEYLVIKNLLNGETTLSHIEANIQEEIPGFKHEQLEHALRFLKEGFAVKIEADEVQLCGEREDEYDAYLQDLLNYGLTQYEARYADTKEDFLLWQDYRQDQVLLKILENPKHNQYGTYYKNGNMYVFAGLKKDASLDEHLKYNDKFLSPDVFQWESIADISDKDEAKQKAAKRVFVFVRKVNMENGITLPYTYIGTGHLENPRKDATTNGSILYDIHMDNPLSQELQEDFQWME
;
A
#
# COMPACT_ATOMS: atom_id res chain seq x y z
N SER A 1 1.57 2.46 25.33
CA SER A 1 0.15 2.12 25.40
C SER A 1 -0.22 1.35 24.14
N ASP A 2 -1.03 0.31 24.29
CA ASP A 2 -1.45 -0.61 23.20
C ASP A 2 -2.25 0.08 22.08
N TYR A 3 -2.59 1.34 22.24
CA TYR A 3 -3.31 2.14 21.24
C TYR A 3 -2.42 2.75 20.16
N ALA A 4 -1.16 3.03 20.43
CA ALA A 4 -0.27 3.68 19.46
C ALA A 4 -0.08 2.87 18.15
N PRO A 5 0.15 1.54 18.20
CA PRO A 5 0.27 0.72 17.00
C PRO A 5 -1.01 0.66 16.16
N ASN A 6 -2.17 0.63 16.81
CA ASN A 6 -3.46 0.60 16.11
C ASN A 6 -3.81 1.94 15.47
N LEU A 7 -3.42 3.05 16.10
CA LEU A 7 -3.57 4.39 15.54
C LEU A 7 -2.71 4.58 14.30
N LEU A 8 -1.53 3.97 14.23
CA LEU A 8 -0.64 4.04 13.06
C LEU A 8 -1.09 3.14 11.89
N LYS A 9 -1.97 2.16 12.14
CA LYS A 9 -2.31 1.11 11.17
C LYS A 9 -2.97 1.65 9.88
N PHE A 10 -3.66 2.78 9.91
CA PHE A 10 -4.43 3.29 8.75
C PHE A 10 -4.47 4.82 8.66
N MET A 11 -3.60 5.57 9.35
CA MET A 11 -4.04 6.89 9.74
C MET A 11 -3.26 8.07 9.20
N LYS A 12 -4.04 8.90 8.55
CA LYS A 12 -3.90 10.34 8.71
C LYS A 12 -4.75 10.73 9.93
N ILE A 13 -4.12 10.85 11.11
CA ILE A 13 -4.81 11.31 12.31
C ILE A 13 -5.10 12.80 12.13
N LYS A 14 -6.35 13.19 12.34
CA LYS A 14 -6.75 14.59 12.32
C LYS A 14 -6.86 15.10 13.74
N ILE A 15 -6.01 16.08 14.11
CA ILE A 15 -6.07 16.79 15.37
C ILE A 15 -6.43 18.24 15.05
N GLY A 16 -7.67 18.63 15.32
CA GLY A 16 -8.19 19.92 14.87
C GLY A 16 -8.17 20.04 13.34
N SER A 17 -7.48 21.05 12.81
CA SER A 17 -7.28 21.23 11.36
C SER A 17 -6.05 20.54 10.79
N LYS A 18 -5.17 19.99 11.64
CA LYS A 18 -3.91 19.36 11.22
C LYS A 18 -4.11 17.87 11.00
N LYS A 19 -3.44 17.35 9.95
CA LYS A 19 -3.36 15.91 9.67
C LYS A 19 -1.92 15.45 9.91
N THR A 20 -1.76 14.33 10.59
CA THR A 20 -0.47 13.67 10.76
C THR A 20 -0.57 12.19 10.44
N ASN A 21 0.52 11.60 9.97
CA ASN A 21 0.66 10.18 9.68
C ASN A 21 1.75 9.52 10.54
N SER A 22 2.25 10.21 11.55
CA SER A 22 3.26 9.70 12.48
C SER A 22 2.81 9.81 13.93
N TYR A 23 3.33 8.91 14.76
CA TYR A 23 3.12 8.95 16.21
C TYR A 23 3.71 10.22 16.81
N TYR A 24 4.91 10.62 16.37
CA TYR A 24 5.51 11.90 16.77
C TYR A 24 4.61 13.09 16.46
N GLY A 25 4.07 13.15 15.24
CA GLY A 25 3.13 14.21 14.86
C GLY A 25 1.85 14.20 15.68
N PHE A 26 1.37 13.02 16.09
CA PHE A 26 0.24 12.89 17.01
C PHE A 26 0.59 13.47 18.39
N LEU A 27 1.68 13.03 19.03
CA LEU A 27 2.10 13.52 20.33
C LEU A 27 2.32 15.04 20.33
N LYS A 28 2.98 15.56 19.28
CA LYS A 28 3.15 17.00 19.10
C LYS A 28 1.82 17.75 18.95
N GLY A 29 0.85 17.12 18.30
CA GLY A 29 -0.48 17.70 18.09
C GLY A 29 -1.34 17.79 19.35
N ILE A 30 -1.10 16.93 20.34
CA ILE A 30 -1.75 16.96 21.66
C ILE A 30 -0.90 17.67 22.72
N GLU A 31 0.19 18.33 22.30
CA GLU A 31 1.08 19.10 23.20
C GLU A 31 1.68 18.24 24.32
N GLU A 32 2.05 17.00 24.03
CA GLU A 32 2.71 16.11 25.00
C GLU A 32 4.03 16.70 25.47
N GLU A 33 4.24 16.74 26.79
CA GLU A 33 5.44 17.29 27.40
C GLU A 33 6.65 16.37 27.24
N GLY A 34 7.86 16.99 27.11
CA GLY A 34 9.13 16.25 27.06
C GLY A 34 9.42 15.57 25.72
N LEU A 35 8.71 15.92 24.66
CA LEU A 35 9.03 15.42 23.32
C LEU A 35 10.37 16.00 22.81
N PRO A 36 11.20 15.18 22.14
CA PRO A 36 12.39 15.67 21.43
C PRO A 36 11.99 16.73 20.39
N VAL A 37 12.84 17.72 20.18
CA VAL A 37 12.62 18.75 19.18
C VAL A 37 13.40 18.40 17.93
N PHE A 38 12.70 17.96 16.90
CA PHE A 38 13.28 17.60 15.61
C PHE A 38 13.18 18.73 14.61
N SER A 39 14.18 18.83 13.72
CA SER A 39 14.17 19.73 12.57
C SER A 39 13.08 19.39 11.56
N GLU A 40 12.79 20.29 10.64
CA GLU A 40 11.80 20.03 9.57
C GLU A 40 12.21 18.85 8.67
N GLU A 41 13.51 18.71 8.36
CA GLU A 41 14.03 17.58 7.59
C GLU A 41 13.86 16.26 8.35
N GLN A 42 14.19 16.22 9.65
CA GLN A 42 14.01 15.04 10.50
C GLN A 42 12.54 14.65 10.61
N ILE A 43 11.65 15.63 10.80
CA ILE A 43 10.19 15.40 10.85
C ILE A 43 9.67 14.85 9.51
N ALA A 44 10.15 15.36 8.38
CA ALA A 44 9.76 14.87 7.06
C ALA A 44 10.14 13.39 6.88
N CYS A 45 11.36 13.01 7.27
CA CYS A 45 11.83 11.63 7.26
C CYS A 45 10.97 10.73 8.15
N ILE A 46 10.74 11.12 9.41
CA ILE A 46 9.88 10.39 10.36
C ILE A 46 8.48 10.19 9.79
N ASN A 47 7.88 11.24 9.24
CA ASN A 47 6.53 11.18 8.68
C ASN A 47 6.45 10.25 7.47
N TYR A 48 7.46 10.29 6.59
CA TYR A 48 7.51 9.40 5.43
C TYR A 48 7.60 7.94 5.86
N LEU A 49 8.58 7.60 6.72
CA LEU A 49 8.77 6.22 7.20
C LEU A 49 7.55 5.71 7.98
N SER A 50 6.98 6.54 8.85
CA SER A 50 5.74 6.19 9.57
C SER A 50 4.57 5.96 8.61
N GLY A 51 4.51 6.70 7.50
CA GLY A 51 3.47 6.57 6.48
C GLY A 51 3.52 5.23 5.72
N LEU A 52 4.65 4.52 5.75
CA LEU A 52 4.78 3.19 5.16
C LEU A 52 4.11 2.08 6.00
N LEU A 53 3.88 2.34 7.30
CA LEU A 53 3.28 1.37 8.21
C LEU A 53 1.79 1.10 7.92
N PRO A 54 1.32 -0.13 8.17
CA PRO A 54 2.10 -1.34 8.43
C PRO A 54 2.88 -1.77 7.20
N LEU A 55 4.13 -2.20 7.35
CA LEU A 55 4.96 -2.55 6.21
C LEU A 55 4.36 -3.69 5.40
N VAL A 56 4.39 -3.55 4.07
CA VAL A 56 4.06 -4.59 3.10
C VAL A 56 5.30 -5.14 2.41
N ARG A 57 6.41 -4.44 2.60
CA ARG A 57 7.78 -4.84 2.24
C ARG A 57 8.76 -4.13 3.17
N GLU A 58 9.93 -4.66 3.33
CA GLU A 58 10.95 -4.17 4.28
C GLU A 58 12.04 -3.30 3.64
N HIS A 59 12.04 -3.17 2.31
CA HIS A 59 13.14 -2.58 1.54
C HIS A 59 13.56 -1.18 2.03
N GLU A 60 12.61 -0.27 2.20
CA GLU A 60 12.87 1.09 2.66
C GLU A 60 13.48 1.10 4.07
N TYR A 61 12.95 0.27 4.96
CA TYR A 61 13.41 0.17 6.33
C TYR A 61 14.81 -0.44 6.43
N LEU A 62 15.13 -1.41 5.59
CA LEU A 62 16.48 -1.98 5.53
C LEU A 62 17.51 -0.99 4.98
N VAL A 63 17.16 -0.14 4.01
CA VAL A 63 18.02 0.96 3.58
C VAL A 63 18.34 1.88 4.76
N ILE A 64 17.31 2.35 5.49
CA ILE A 64 17.50 3.24 6.63
C ILE A 64 18.29 2.57 7.75
N LYS A 65 18.06 1.28 8.02
CA LYS A 65 18.83 0.48 8.98
C LYS A 65 20.33 0.47 8.66
N ASN A 66 20.69 0.27 7.38
CA ASN A 66 22.09 0.34 6.93
C ASN A 66 22.68 1.74 7.17
N LEU A 67 21.95 2.80 6.84
CA LEU A 67 22.39 4.17 7.07
C LEU A 67 22.61 4.49 8.56
N LEU A 68 21.74 4.01 9.44
CA LEU A 68 21.91 4.17 10.90
C LEU A 68 23.15 3.44 11.40
N ASN A 69 23.49 2.31 10.80
CA ASN A 69 24.71 1.55 11.10
C ASN A 69 25.98 2.14 10.48
N GLY A 70 25.90 3.28 9.78
CA GLY A 70 27.03 3.99 9.20
C GLY A 70 27.39 3.56 7.78
N GLU A 71 26.62 2.66 7.16
CA GLU A 71 26.85 2.28 5.77
C GLU A 71 26.17 3.29 4.83
N THR A 72 26.95 3.88 3.92
CA THR A 72 26.46 4.94 3.02
C THR A 72 26.63 4.60 1.55
N THR A 73 27.36 3.54 1.22
CA THR A 73 27.68 3.16 -0.16
C THR A 73 26.59 2.26 -0.73
N LEU A 74 26.01 2.62 -1.88
CA LEU A 74 24.90 1.88 -2.50
C LEU A 74 25.20 0.41 -2.71
N SER A 75 26.37 0.07 -3.23
CA SER A 75 26.77 -1.32 -3.47
C SER A 75 26.87 -2.16 -2.19
N HIS A 76 27.31 -1.55 -1.09
CA HIS A 76 27.36 -2.23 0.21
C HIS A 76 25.98 -2.38 0.83
N ILE A 77 25.15 -1.35 0.75
CA ILE A 77 23.74 -1.43 1.19
C ILE A 77 23.01 -2.55 0.44
N GLU A 78 23.18 -2.63 -0.88
CA GLU A 78 22.59 -3.71 -1.69
C GLU A 78 23.07 -5.09 -1.25
N ALA A 79 24.37 -5.25 -1.06
CA ALA A 79 24.96 -6.52 -0.62
C ALA A 79 24.43 -6.95 0.77
N ASN A 80 24.37 -6.02 1.72
CA ASN A 80 23.83 -6.28 3.05
C ASN A 80 22.34 -6.69 2.99
N ILE A 81 21.52 -6.04 2.16
CA ILE A 81 20.12 -6.40 2.00
C ILE A 81 19.97 -7.76 1.32
N GLN A 82 20.83 -8.10 0.35
CA GLN A 82 20.84 -9.42 -0.30
C GLN A 82 21.20 -10.55 0.67
N GLU A 83 22.02 -10.29 1.69
CA GLU A 83 22.28 -11.24 2.77
C GLU A 83 21.06 -11.47 3.66
N GLU A 84 20.29 -10.41 3.96
CA GLU A 84 19.07 -10.51 4.76
C GLU A 84 17.88 -11.09 3.96
N ILE A 85 17.78 -10.76 2.66
CA ILE A 85 16.68 -11.19 1.77
C ILE A 85 17.24 -11.96 0.57
N PRO A 86 17.32 -13.29 0.62
CA PRO A 86 17.76 -14.08 -0.52
C PRO A 86 16.89 -13.82 -1.77
N GLY A 87 17.54 -13.45 -2.87
CA GLY A 87 16.85 -13.13 -4.13
C GLY A 87 16.43 -11.68 -4.29
N PHE A 88 16.82 -10.80 -3.36
CA PHE A 88 16.66 -9.35 -3.51
C PHE A 88 17.37 -8.85 -4.77
N LYS A 89 16.69 -8.03 -5.57
CA LYS A 89 17.16 -7.55 -6.86
C LYS A 89 17.46 -6.07 -6.84
N HIS A 90 18.39 -5.65 -7.67
CA HIS A 90 18.77 -4.25 -7.85
C HIS A 90 17.56 -3.32 -8.13
N GLU A 91 16.60 -3.75 -8.97
CA GLU A 91 15.41 -2.95 -9.25
C GLU A 91 14.55 -2.67 -8.00
N GLN A 92 14.59 -3.55 -7.00
CA GLN A 92 13.88 -3.35 -5.73
C GLN A 92 14.56 -2.28 -4.88
N LEU A 93 15.91 -2.25 -4.89
CA LEU A 93 16.68 -1.20 -4.24
C LEU A 93 16.43 0.15 -4.92
N GLU A 94 16.57 0.22 -6.26
CA GLU A 94 16.33 1.46 -7.01
C GLU A 94 14.94 2.02 -6.75
N HIS A 95 13.94 1.15 -6.73
CA HIS A 95 12.56 1.55 -6.44
C HIS A 95 12.42 2.10 -5.01
N ALA A 96 13.00 1.44 -4.01
CA ALA A 96 12.98 1.90 -2.62
C ALA A 96 13.69 3.26 -2.47
N LEU A 97 14.89 3.38 -3.02
CA LEU A 97 15.68 4.62 -2.99
C LEU A 97 14.97 5.80 -3.66
N ARG A 98 14.32 5.55 -4.80
CA ARG A 98 13.54 6.57 -5.48
C ARG A 98 12.49 7.17 -4.55
N PHE A 99 11.70 6.34 -3.87
CA PHE A 99 10.61 6.82 -3.03
C PHE A 99 11.08 7.33 -1.66
N LEU A 100 12.17 6.80 -1.12
CA LEU A 100 12.85 7.39 0.03
C LEU A 100 13.34 8.82 -0.28
N LYS A 101 13.94 9.04 -1.45
CA LYS A 101 14.37 10.37 -1.90
C LYS A 101 13.19 11.31 -2.12
N GLU A 102 12.16 10.86 -2.83
CA GLU A 102 10.93 11.63 -3.07
C GLU A 102 10.14 11.93 -1.78
N GLY A 103 10.28 11.10 -0.75
CA GLY A 103 9.71 11.25 0.58
C GLY A 103 10.57 12.05 1.55
N PHE A 104 11.70 12.62 1.09
CA PHE A 104 12.63 13.37 1.92
C PHE A 104 13.23 12.58 3.10
N ALA A 105 13.35 11.27 2.95
CA ALA A 105 14.01 10.42 3.93
C ALA A 105 15.51 10.29 3.69
N VAL A 106 15.94 10.34 2.42
CA VAL A 106 17.35 10.26 2.04
C VAL A 106 17.73 11.27 0.98
N LYS A 107 19.02 11.63 0.96
CA LYS A 107 19.73 12.32 -0.12
C LYS A 107 20.63 11.31 -0.83
N ILE A 108 20.72 11.39 -2.15
CA ILE A 108 21.53 10.47 -2.96
C ILE A 108 22.41 11.32 -3.86
N GLU A 109 23.73 11.14 -3.75
CA GLU A 109 24.75 11.80 -4.54
C GLU A 109 25.75 10.76 -5.08
N ALA A 110 25.74 10.57 -6.40
CA ALA A 110 26.51 9.52 -7.05
C ALA A 110 26.23 8.12 -6.44
N ASP A 111 27.21 7.49 -5.82
CA ASP A 111 27.12 6.17 -5.19
C ASP A 111 26.90 6.25 -3.65
N GLU A 112 26.63 7.42 -3.13
CA GLU A 112 26.42 7.62 -1.69
C GLU A 112 24.96 7.98 -1.38
N VAL A 113 24.47 7.41 -0.27
CA VAL A 113 23.15 7.67 0.32
C VAL A 113 23.34 8.21 1.72
N GLN A 114 22.59 9.23 2.06
CA GLN A 114 22.61 9.85 3.39
C GLN A 114 21.19 10.07 3.90
N LEU A 115 20.98 9.94 5.21
CA LEU A 115 19.73 10.32 5.85
C LEU A 115 19.49 11.82 5.70
N CYS A 116 18.23 12.21 5.51
CA CYS A 116 17.83 13.60 5.64
C CYS A 116 17.74 14.00 7.12
N GLY A 117 18.16 15.24 7.40
CA GLY A 117 18.29 15.76 8.76
C GLY A 117 19.65 15.44 9.40
N GLU A 118 20.09 16.34 10.26
CA GLU A 118 21.34 16.15 11.00
C GLU A 118 21.23 14.95 11.95
N ARG A 119 22.31 14.16 12.01
CA ARG A 119 22.40 12.98 12.89
C ARG A 119 22.64 13.44 14.33
N GLU A 120 21.71 13.08 15.20
CA GLU A 120 21.75 13.34 16.64
C GLU A 120 21.28 12.09 17.38
N ASP A 121 21.78 11.87 18.58
CA ASP A 121 21.48 10.64 19.36
C ASP A 121 19.97 10.42 19.55
N GLU A 122 19.20 11.47 19.81
CA GLU A 122 17.75 11.39 20.00
C GLU A 122 17.02 11.05 18.69
N TYR A 123 17.46 11.61 17.57
CA TYR A 123 16.90 11.33 16.26
C TYR A 123 17.19 9.92 15.82
N ASP A 124 18.42 9.47 15.96
CA ASP A 124 18.86 8.12 15.65
C ASP A 124 18.12 7.08 16.49
N ALA A 125 17.98 7.33 17.80
CA ALA A 125 17.22 6.47 18.70
C ALA A 125 15.74 6.37 18.28
N TYR A 126 15.12 7.50 17.91
CA TYR A 126 13.73 7.51 17.44
C TYR A 126 13.55 6.69 16.15
N LEU A 127 14.45 6.88 15.18
CA LEU A 127 14.43 6.11 13.94
C LEU A 127 14.63 4.62 14.21
N GLN A 128 15.58 4.27 15.09
CA GLN A 128 15.84 2.88 15.45
C GLN A 128 14.59 2.20 16.07
N ASP A 129 13.89 2.90 16.95
CA ASP A 129 12.64 2.40 17.54
C ASP A 129 11.54 2.21 16.47
N LEU A 130 11.41 3.18 15.57
CA LEU A 130 10.46 3.10 14.45
C LEU A 130 10.76 1.92 13.53
N LEU A 131 12.04 1.71 13.19
CA LEU A 131 12.48 0.58 12.36
C LEU A 131 12.24 -0.76 13.05
N ASN A 132 12.64 -0.88 14.32
CA ASN A 132 12.44 -2.09 15.11
C ASN A 132 10.95 -2.46 15.18
N TYR A 133 10.10 -1.47 15.46
CA TYR A 133 8.66 -1.67 15.46
C TYR A 133 8.15 -2.17 14.11
N GLY A 134 8.47 -1.46 13.02
CA GLY A 134 7.98 -1.80 11.69
C GLY A 134 8.46 -3.16 11.19
N LEU A 135 9.75 -3.46 11.34
CA LEU A 135 10.33 -4.73 10.91
C LEU A 135 9.81 -5.91 11.74
N THR A 136 9.69 -5.75 13.07
CA THR A 136 9.11 -6.81 13.93
C THR A 136 7.66 -7.11 13.57
N GLN A 137 6.85 -6.08 13.31
CA GLN A 137 5.47 -6.26 12.86
C GLN A 137 5.39 -6.90 11.46
N TYR A 138 6.29 -6.53 10.57
CA TYR A 138 6.37 -7.13 9.24
C TYR A 138 6.74 -8.61 9.33
N GLU A 139 7.79 -8.95 10.07
CA GLU A 139 8.23 -10.32 10.29
C GLU A 139 7.11 -11.17 10.90
N ALA A 140 6.49 -10.74 11.99
CA ALA A 140 5.39 -11.45 12.63
C ALA A 140 4.19 -11.69 11.70
N ARG A 141 3.94 -10.77 10.77
CA ARG A 141 2.84 -10.86 9.80
C ARG A 141 3.13 -11.83 8.66
N TYR A 142 4.38 -11.90 8.19
CA TYR A 142 4.78 -12.65 7.00
C TYR A 142 5.71 -13.83 7.28
N ALA A 143 6.11 -14.08 8.55
CA ALA A 143 7.14 -15.06 8.90
C ALA A 143 6.87 -16.47 8.35
N ASP A 144 5.63 -16.91 8.39
CA ASP A 144 5.22 -18.26 8.01
C ASP A 144 4.54 -18.33 6.62
N THR A 145 4.62 -17.25 5.85
CA THR A 145 3.96 -17.18 4.54
C THR A 145 4.92 -16.74 3.45
N LYS A 146 4.71 -17.27 2.23
CA LYS A 146 5.35 -16.79 1.01
C LYS A 146 4.41 -15.91 0.17
N GLU A 147 3.22 -15.65 0.69
CA GLU A 147 2.22 -14.87 -0.01
C GLU A 147 2.60 -13.40 -0.04
N ASP A 148 2.46 -12.78 -1.21
CA ASP A 148 2.68 -11.34 -1.37
C ASP A 148 1.66 -10.49 -0.60
N PHE A 149 0.41 -10.97 -0.56
CA PHE A 149 -0.70 -10.37 0.17
C PHE A 149 -1.41 -11.44 0.99
N LEU A 150 -1.77 -11.07 2.21
CA LEU A 150 -2.46 -11.96 3.13
C LEU A 150 -3.98 -11.85 2.92
N LEU A 151 -4.64 -12.98 2.71
CA LEU A 151 -6.10 -13.04 2.58
C LEU A 151 -6.81 -12.35 3.74
N TRP A 152 -7.87 -11.62 3.42
CA TRP A 152 -8.75 -10.92 4.36
C TRP A 152 -8.07 -9.80 5.15
N GLN A 153 -6.89 -9.35 4.71
CA GLN A 153 -6.21 -8.21 5.30
C GLN A 153 -6.44 -6.95 4.46
N ASP A 154 -6.43 -5.82 5.16
CA ASP A 154 -6.63 -4.52 4.55
C ASP A 154 -5.31 -3.94 4.05
N TYR A 155 -5.35 -3.35 2.86
CA TYR A 155 -4.23 -2.67 2.21
C TYR A 155 -4.67 -1.33 1.65
N ARG A 156 -3.87 -0.31 1.87
CA ARG A 156 -3.99 0.90 1.06
C ARG A 156 -3.46 0.63 -0.35
N GLN A 157 -4.03 1.29 -1.33
CA GLN A 157 -3.64 1.12 -2.73
C GLN A 157 -2.16 1.48 -2.96
N ASP A 158 -1.65 2.54 -2.32
CA ASP A 158 -0.23 2.92 -2.39
C ASP A 158 0.69 1.83 -1.86
N GLN A 159 0.31 1.09 -0.82
CA GLN A 159 1.06 -0.06 -0.31
C GLN A 159 1.13 -1.20 -1.33
N VAL A 160 0.01 -1.51 -1.98
CA VAL A 160 -0.01 -2.53 -3.03
C VAL A 160 0.91 -2.13 -4.19
N LEU A 161 0.85 -0.86 -4.62
CA LEU A 161 1.71 -0.34 -5.69
C LEU A 161 3.20 -0.42 -5.31
N LEU A 162 3.56 -0.07 -4.08
CA LEU A 162 4.92 -0.27 -3.58
C LEU A 162 5.37 -1.72 -3.67
N LYS A 163 4.51 -2.65 -3.25
CA LYS A 163 4.82 -4.09 -3.25
C LYS A 163 5.10 -4.62 -4.65
N ILE A 164 4.35 -4.16 -5.65
CA ILE A 164 4.48 -4.60 -7.04
C ILE A 164 5.46 -3.75 -7.87
N LEU A 165 6.25 -2.90 -7.24
CA LEU A 165 7.22 -2.00 -7.87
C LEU A 165 6.59 -1.03 -8.87
N GLU A 166 5.41 -0.51 -8.55
CA GLU A 166 4.74 0.57 -9.25
C GLU A 166 4.82 1.89 -8.47
N ASN A 167 4.46 3.00 -9.11
CA ASN A 167 4.49 4.30 -8.45
C ASN A 167 3.32 4.46 -7.46
N PRO A 168 3.57 4.52 -6.15
CA PRO A 168 2.51 4.63 -5.14
C PRO A 168 1.70 5.93 -5.23
N LYS A 169 2.22 6.97 -5.90
CA LYS A 169 1.50 8.23 -6.13
C LYS A 169 0.43 8.11 -7.22
N HIS A 170 0.51 7.08 -8.06
CA HIS A 170 -0.49 6.81 -9.10
C HIS A 170 -1.64 5.94 -8.58
N ASN A 171 -2.06 6.13 -7.34
CA ASN A 171 -3.07 5.34 -6.64
C ASN A 171 -4.54 5.71 -6.95
N GLN A 172 -4.78 6.28 -8.13
CA GLN A 172 -6.11 6.74 -8.57
C GLN A 172 -6.77 5.82 -9.59
N TYR A 173 -6.03 4.87 -10.14
CA TYR A 173 -6.57 3.94 -11.14
C TYR A 173 -7.14 2.69 -10.46
N GLY A 174 -8.24 2.16 -11.03
CA GLY A 174 -8.86 0.93 -10.53
C GLY A 174 -8.14 -0.35 -10.94
N THR A 175 -7.16 -0.28 -11.86
CA THR A 175 -6.51 -1.47 -12.41
C THR A 175 -5.05 -1.20 -12.74
N TYR A 176 -4.19 -2.19 -12.41
CA TYR A 176 -2.75 -2.18 -12.74
C TYR A 176 -2.33 -3.52 -13.33
N TYR A 177 -1.27 -3.49 -14.14
CA TYR A 177 -0.71 -4.68 -14.80
C TYR A 177 0.79 -4.75 -14.52
N LYS A 178 1.25 -5.86 -13.96
CA LYS A 178 2.67 -6.10 -13.69
C LYS A 178 3.03 -7.57 -13.85
N ASN A 179 4.08 -7.85 -14.60
CA ASN A 179 4.64 -9.21 -14.77
C ASN A 179 3.60 -10.27 -15.21
N GLY A 180 2.64 -9.87 -16.07
CA GLY A 180 1.57 -10.75 -16.54
C GLY A 180 0.43 -10.97 -15.52
N ASN A 181 0.43 -10.26 -14.42
CA ASN A 181 -0.64 -10.23 -13.43
C ASN A 181 -1.46 -8.94 -13.56
N MET A 182 -2.70 -9.01 -13.12
CA MET A 182 -3.62 -7.88 -13.03
C MET A 182 -3.99 -7.65 -11.56
N TYR A 183 -4.09 -6.38 -11.18
CA TYR A 183 -4.46 -5.95 -9.83
C TYR A 183 -5.68 -5.07 -9.94
N VAL A 184 -6.78 -5.49 -9.33
CA VAL A 184 -8.09 -4.84 -9.40
C VAL A 184 -8.43 -4.22 -8.05
N PHE A 185 -8.83 -2.95 -8.07
CA PHE A 185 -9.32 -2.20 -6.92
C PHE A 185 -10.77 -1.79 -7.17
N ALA A 186 -11.70 -2.41 -6.48
CA ALA A 186 -13.13 -2.20 -6.67
C ALA A 186 -13.81 -1.66 -5.41
N GLY A 187 -14.74 -0.73 -5.59
CA GLY A 187 -15.61 -0.22 -4.54
C GLY A 187 -17.04 -0.69 -4.76
N LEU A 188 -17.63 -1.38 -3.78
CA LEU A 188 -18.98 -1.93 -3.90
C LEU A 188 -20.04 -0.85 -3.91
N LYS A 189 -19.97 0.09 -2.97
CA LYS A 189 -20.91 1.20 -2.90
C LYS A 189 -20.32 2.42 -3.58
N LYS A 190 -20.95 2.87 -4.63
CA LYS A 190 -20.53 4.08 -5.35
C LYS A 190 -21.08 5.32 -4.63
N ASP A 191 -20.30 6.39 -4.61
CA ASP A 191 -20.77 7.67 -4.11
C ASP A 191 -21.92 8.18 -4.99
N ALA A 192 -23.03 8.61 -4.36
CA ALA A 192 -24.20 9.12 -5.09
C ALA A 192 -23.88 10.39 -5.90
N SER A 193 -22.83 11.12 -5.51
CA SER A 193 -22.36 12.32 -6.19
C SER A 193 -21.51 12.06 -7.44
N LEU A 194 -21.09 10.80 -7.69
CA LEU A 194 -20.33 10.46 -8.88
C LEU A 194 -21.20 10.53 -10.14
N ASP A 195 -20.58 10.98 -11.22
CA ASP A 195 -21.19 10.89 -12.55
C ASP A 195 -21.54 9.45 -12.89
N GLU A 196 -22.65 9.24 -13.60
CA GLU A 196 -23.15 7.88 -13.91
C GLU A 196 -22.13 7.02 -14.65
N HIS A 197 -21.31 7.60 -15.51
CA HIS A 197 -20.26 6.89 -16.26
C HIS A 197 -19.09 6.39 -15.37
N LEU A 198 -19.03 6.81 -14.11
CA LEU A 198 -18.07 6.35 -13.10
C LEU A 198 -18.67 5.34 -12.11
N LYS A 199 -19.94 5.00 -12.28
CA LYS A 199 -20.65 4.02 -11.46
C LYS A 199 -20.57 2.63 -12.11
N TYR A 200 -19.44 1.95 -11.89
CA TYR A 200 -19.23 0.57 -12.35
C TYR A 200 -20.16 -0.41 -11.65
N ASN A 201 -20.47 -1.53 -12.32
CA ASN A 201 -21.37 -2.55 -11.82
C ASN A 201 -20.62 -3.69 -11.11
N ASP A 202 -19.72 -3.30 -10.16
CA ASP A 202 -18.94 -4.25 -9.38
C ASP A 202 -19.76 -4.83 -8.24
N LYS A 203 -19.86 -6.16 -8.14
CA LYS A 203 -20.61 -6.84 -7.07
C LYS A 203 -20.23 -8.32 -6.96
N PHE A 204 -20.52 -8.92 -5.82
CA PHE A 204 -20.45 -10.39 -5.70
C PHE A 204 -21.69 -11.02 -6.32
N LEU A 205 -21.49 -12.04 -7.16
CA LEU A 205 -22.56 -12.90 -7.69
C LEU A 205 -22.72 -14.15 -6.82
N SER A 206 -21.64 -14.60 -6.20
CA SER A 206 -21.57 -15.70 -5.25
C SER A 206 -20.32 -15.51 -4.37
N PRO A 207 -20.10 -16.31 -3.32
CA PRO A 207 -18.90 -16.20 -2.49
C PRO A 207 -17.57 -16.36 -3.25
N ASP A 208 -17.58 -17.00 -4.40
CA ASP A 208 -16.44 -17.33 -5.24
C ASP A 208 -16.46 -16.63 -6.61
N VAL A 209 -17.47 -15.80 -6.90
CA VAL A 209 -17.56 -15.06 -8.17
C VAL A 209 -17.79 -13.59 -7.93
N PHE A 210 -16.83 -12.78 -8.33
CA PHE A 210 -16.89 -11.32 -8.28
C PHE A 210 -17.09 -10.74 -9.69
N GLN A 211 -18.22 -10.10 -9.94
CA GLN A 211 -18.44 -9.33 -11.17
C GLN A 211 -17.67 -8.03 -11.10
N TRP A 212 -16.85 -7.78 -12.11
CA TRP A 212 -16.05 -6.57 -12.22
C TRP A 212 -16.26 -5.92 -13.59
N GLU A 213 -16.37 -4.60 -13.60
CA GLU A 213 -16.52 -3.79 -14.81
C GLU A 213 -15.25 -3.01 -15.12
N SER A 214 -14.69 -3.16 -16.32
CA SER A 214 -13.53 -2.38 -16.76
C SER A 214 -13.87 -0.89 -16.88
N ILE A 215 -12.85 -0.04 -17.06
CA ILE A 215 -13.08 1.36 -17.41
C ILE A 215 -13.85 1.49 -18.72
N ALA A 216 -14.60 2.60 -18.87
CA ALA A 216 -15.24 2.97 -20.13
C ALA A 216 -14.17 3.19 -21.22
N ASP A 217 -14.56 2.94 -22.48
CA ASP A 217 -13.70 3.14 -23.66
C ASP A 217 -12.31 2.50 -23.51
N ILE A 218 -12.29 1.25 -22.98
CA ILE A 218 -11.04 0.51 -22.79
C ILE A 218 -10.25 0.42 -24.11
N SER A 219 -8.95 0.71 -24.04
CA SER A 219 -8.07 0.57 -25.20
C SER A 219 -7.86 -0.88 -25.58
N ASP A 220 -7.66 -1.17 -26.89
CA ASP A 220 -7.32 -2.51 -27.38
C ASP A 220 -6.10 -3.10 -26.65
N LYS A 221 -5.13 -2.24 -26.30
CA LYS A 221 -3.93 -2.62 -25.56
C LYS A 221 -4.26 -3.11 -24.15
N ASP A 222 -5.17 -2.43 -23.45
CA ASP A 222 -5.54 -2.80 -22.08
C ASP A 222 -6.51 -3.99 -22.08
N GLU A 223 -7.41 -4.09 -23.05
CA GLU A 223 -8.20 -5.30 -23.27
C GLU A 223 -7.31 -6.52 -23.52
N ALA A 224 -6.26 -6.37 -24.35
CA ALA A 224 -5.29 -7.43 -24.57
C ALA A 224 -4.53 -7.84 -23.31
N LYS A 225 -4.18 -6.89 -22.43
CA LYS A 225 -3.57 -7.18 -21.13
C LYS A 225 -4.52 -7.93 -20.20
N GLN A 226 -5.79 -7.54 -20.18
CA GLN A 226 -6.81 -8.25 -19.39
C GLN A 226 -6.92 -9.72 -19.83
N LYS A 227 -7.07 -9.96 -21.13
CA LYS A 227 -7.14 -11.31 -21.71
C LYS A 227 -5.88 -12.14 -21.48
N ALA A 228 -4.71 -11.50 -21.37
CA ALA A 228 -3.42 -12.15 -21.15
C ALA A 228 -3.06 -12.32 -19.67
N ALA A 229 -3.88 -11.78 -18.76
CA ALA A 229 -3.59 -11.84 -17.33
C ALA A 229 -3.59 -13.29 -16.81
N LYS A 230 -2.47 -13.70 -16.23
CA LYS A 230 -2.29 -15.05 -15.67
C LYS A 230 -3.03 -15.22 -14.35
N ARG A 231 -3.02 -14.19 -13.52
CA ARG A 231 -3.69 -14.10 -12.22
C ARG A 231 -4.25 -12.71 -12.05
N VAL A 232 -5.40 -12.61 -11.44
CA VAL A 232 -6.06 -11.36 -11.07
C VAL A 232 -6.09 -11.26 -9.55
N PHE A 233 -5.40 -10.28 -9.00
CA PHE A 233 -5.40 -9.96 -7.57
C PHE A 233 -6.54 -8.98 -7.30
N VAL A 234 -7.43 -9.32 -6.39
CA VAL A 234 -8.66 -8.56 -6.17
C VAL A 234 -8.68 -7.91 -4.79
N PHE A 235 -8.85 -6.59 -4.79
CA PHE A 235 -8.92 -5.74 -3.62
C PHE A 235 -10.26 -5.01 -3.63
N VAL A 236 -11.07 -5.19 -2.59
CA VAL A 236 -12.44 -4.65 -2.53
C VAL A 236 -12.63 -3.81 -1.28
N ARG A 237 -13.36 -2.72 -1.40
CA ARG A 237 -13.83 -1.93 -0.24
C ARG A 237 -15.31 -1.66 -0.35
N LYS A 238 -16.00 -1.54 0.79
CA LYS A 238 -17.43 -1.25 0.83
C LYS A 238 -17.75 0.14 0.31
N VAL A 239 -17.06 1.13 0.85
CA VAL A 239 -17.22 2.55 0.54
C VAL A 239 -15.86 3.19 0.36
N ASN A 240 -15.80 4.27 -0.42
CA ASN A 240 -14.56 4.98 -0.66
C ASN A 240 -14.07 5.74 0.58
N MET A 241 -14.98 6.36 1.30
CA MET A 241 -14.64 7.26 2.40
C MET A 241 -15.65 7.15 3.53
N GLU A 242 -15.15 7.18 4.75
CA GLU A 242 -15.96 7.25 5.96
C GLU A 242 -15.39 8.35 6.88
N ASN A 243 -16.24 9.25 7.37
CA ASN A 243 -15.85 10.37 8.24
C ASN A 243 -14.67 11.22 7.71
N GLY A 244 -14.58 11.38 6.38
CA GLY A 244 -13.50 12.12 5.72
C GLY A 244 -12.17 11.37 5.62
N ILE A 245 -12.15 10.06 5.92
CA ILE A 245 -10.99 9.19 5.82
C ILE A 245 -11.23 8.20 4.67
N THR A 246 -10.28 8.12 3.74
CA THR A 246 -10.29 7.11 2.67
C THR A 246 -10.04 5.74 3.28
N LEU A 247 -10.97 4.82 3.06
CA LEU A 247 -10.83 3.46 3.57
C LEU A 247 -9.85 2.62 2.74
N PRO A 248 -9.14 1.68 3.38
CA PRO A 248 -8.33 0.70 2.68
C PRO A 248 -9.21 -0.29 1.91
N TYR A 249 -8.58 -1.13 1.13
CA TYR A 249 -9.21 -2.25 0.45
C TYR A 249 -8.88 -3.55 1.18
N THR A 250 -9.85 -4.42 1.33
CA THR A 250 -9.63 -5.80 1.79
C THR A 250 -9.15 -6.64 0.62
N TYR A 251 -8.03 -7.33 0.76
CA TYR A 251 -7.56 -8.30 -0.22
C TYR A 251 -8.39 -9.58 -0.11
N ILE A 252 -9.12 -9.92 -1.19
CA ILE A 252 -10.01 -11.07 -1.22
C ILE A 252 -9.44 -12.28 -1.98
N GLY A 253 -8.19 -12.19 -2.40
CA GLY A 253 -7.49 -13.29 -3.05
C GLY A 253 -7.20 -13.08 -4.53
N THR A 254 -6.78 -14.16 -5.16
CA THR A 254 -6.57 -14.22 -6.61
C THR A 254 -7.71 -14.95 -7.30
N GLY A 255 -7.82 -14.74 -8.59
CA GLY A 255 -8.77 -15.42 -9.46
C GLY A 255 -8.38 -15.24 -10.94
N HIS A 256 -9.30 -15.57 -11.81
CA HIS A 256 -9.14 -15.43 -13.26
C HIS A 256 -10.40 -14.84 -13.89
N LEU A 257 -10.23 -14.11 -14.99
CA LEU A 257 -11.32 -13.46 -15.72
C LEU A 257 -12.04 -14.47 -16.61
N GLU A 258 -13.37 -14.45 -16.53
CA GLU A 258 -14.25 -15.24 -17.41
C GLU A 258 -15.42 -14.40 -17.93
N ASN A 259 -16.16 -14.95 -18.87
CA ASN A 259 -17.43 -14.43 -19.39
C ASN A 259 -17.39 -12.94 -19.79
N PRO A 260 -16.48 -12.49 -20.67
CA PRO A 260 -16.44 -11.08 -21.09
C PRO A 260 -17.75 -10.68 -21.78
N ARG A 261 -18.39 -9.61 -21.29
CA ARG A 261 -19.65 -9.07 -21.82
C ARG A 261 -19.51 -7.57 -22.07
N LYS A 262 -20.16 -7.08 -23.11
CA LYS A 262 -20.25 -5.64 -23.44
C LYS A 262 -21.60 -5.02 -23.04
N ASP A 263 -22.37 -5.71 -22.21
CA ASP A 263 -23.62 -5.25 -21.59
C ASP A 263 -23.36 -4.50 -20.26
N ALA A 264 -22.30 -3.71 -20.24
CA ALA A 264 -21.85 -2.95 -19.09
C ALA A 264 -22.66 -1.66 -18.92
N THR A 265 -22.64 -1.11 -17.72
CA THR A 265 -23.34 0.14 -17.39
C THR A 265 -22.65 1.37 -17.97
N THR A 266 -21.32 1.29 -18.20
CA THR A 266 -20.54 2.37 -18.79
C THR A 266 -20.23 2.11 -20.27
N ASN A 267 -20.21 3.17 -21.07
CA ASN A 267 -20.01 3.06 -22.51
C ASN A 267 -18.62 2.47 -22.84
N GLY A 268 -18.59 1.40 -23.65
CA GLY A 268 -17.36 0.75 -24.12
C GLY A 268 -16.61 -0.04 -23.04
N SER A 269 -17.16 -0.20 -21.85
CA SER A 269 -16.60 -1.07 -20.81
C SER A 269 -16.93 -2.54 -21.06
N ILE A 270 -16.20 -3.42 -20.38
CA ILE A 270 -16.40 -4.87 -20.44
C ILE A 270 -16.65 -5.36 -19.02
N LEU A 271 -17.74 -6.12 -18.84
CA LEU A 271 -18.01 -6.89 -17.63
C LEU A 271 -17.30 -8.23 -17.70
N TYR A 272 -16.69 -8.61 -16.61
CA TYR A 272 -16.10 -9.93 -16.41
C TYR A 272 -16.65 -10.55 -15.13
N ASP A 273 -16.68 -11.85 -15.09
CA ASP A 273 -16.80 -12.63 -13.86
C ASP A 273 -15.38 -13.03 -13.44
N ILE A 274 -14.96 -12.63 -12.26
CA ILE A 274 -13.68 -13.07 -11.68
C ILE A 274 -13.99 -14.27 -10.80
N HIS A 275 -13.60 -15.46 -11.27
CA HIS A 275 -13.67 -16.68 -10.47
C HIS A 275 -12.51 -16.70 -9.50
N MET A 276 -12.83 -16.63 -8.21
CA MET A 276 -11.87 -16.54 -7.13
C MET A 276 -11.31 -17.92 -6.78
N ASP A 277 -10.00 -17.99 -6.55
CA ASP A 277 -9.33 -19.22 -6.12
C ASP A 277 -9.77 -19.64 -4.70
N ASN A 278 -10.22 -18.68 -3.89
CA ASN A 278 -10.76 -18.92 -2.55
C ASN A 278 -12.11 -18.20 -2.40
N PRO A 279 -13.15 -18.89 -1.92
CA PRO A 279 -14.42 -18.23 -1.64
C PRO A 279 -14.29 -17.26 -0.46
N LEU A 280 -15.13 -16.22 -0.43
CA LEU A 280 -15.20 -15.29 0.70
C LEU A 280 -15.44 -16.03 2.01
N SER A 281 -14.77 -15.61 3.07
CA SER A 281 -15.09 -16.06 4.42
C SER A 281 -16.53 -15.70 4.80
N GLN A 282 -17.17 -16.46 5.68
CA GLN A 282 -18.54 -16.19 6.10
C GLN A 282 -18.69 -14.76 6.68
N GLU A 283 -17.73 -14.30 7.45
CA GLU A 283 -17.72 -12.96 8.02
C GLU A 283 -17.73 -11.86 6.94
N LEU A 284 -16.93 -12.03 5.88
CA LEU A 284 -16.91 -11.09 4.77
C LEU A 284 -18.14 -11.22 3.87
N GLN A 285 -18.73 -12.42 3.73
CA GLN A 285 -19.99 -12.57 3.03
C GLN A 285 -21.09 -11.75 3.71
N GLU A 286 -21.19 -11.84 5.03
CA GLU A 286 -22.13 -11.05 5.81
C GLU A 286 -21.83 -9.56 5.67
N ASP A 287 -20.55 -9.19 5.75
CA ASP A 287 -20.10 -7.80 5.68
C ASP A 287 -20.33 -7.16 4.29
N PHE A 288 -20.18 -7.91 3.20
CA PHE A 288 -20.35 -7.40 1.84
C PHE A 288 -21.78 -7.58 1.27
N GLN A 289 -22.59 -8.52 1.77
CA GLN A 289 -23.96 -8.76 1.31
C GLN A 289 -24.98 -7.75 1.83
N TRP A 290 -24.74 -7.11 2.96
CA TRP A 290 -25.63 -6.10 3.54
C TRP A 290 -25.64 -4.77 2.79
N MET A 291 -25.17 -4.76 1.55
CA MET A 291 -25.02 -3.57 0.74
C MET A 291 -25.94 -3.54 -0.51
N GLU A 292 -27.05 -4.28 -0.47
CA GLU A 292 -28.14 -4.15 -1.44
C GLU A 292 -28.97 -2.88 -1.22
#